data_8baa5eb457378c1c541265cfba711711
#
_entry.id   8baa5eb457378c1c541265cfba711711
#
_cell.length_a   1.000
_cell.length_b   1.000
_cell.length_c   1.000
_cell.angle_alpha   90.00
_cell.angle_beta   90.00
_cell.angle_gamma   90.00
#
_symmetry.space_group_name_H-M   'P 1'
#
loop_
_entity.id
_entity.type
_entity.pdbx_description
1 polymer ?
#
loop_
_entity_poly.entity_id
_entity_poly.type
_entity_poly.pdbx_seq_one_letter_code
_entity_poly.pdbx_strand_id
1 'polypeptide(L)'
;MEMKDIISKRRHELKLTLEDVAQRVGVTRATVHRWETGEIVNLGQSRIAALAAVLQISPEYLLGWNEDPATKMGDDIATAVADLTPEETASLLNYIDFLKSQRRRRK
;
A
#
# COMPACT_ATOMS: atom_id res chain seq x y z
N MET A 1 -4.17 -9.48 -5.44
CA MET A 1 -3.55 -8.87 -6.64
C MET A 1 -2.13 -9.38 -6.78
N GLU A 2 -1.75 -9.81 -7.95
CA GLU A 2 -0.40 -10.33 -8.19
C GLU A 2 0.62 -9.19 -8.29
N MET A 3 1.90 -9.52 -8.07
CA MET A 3 2.99 -8.54 -8.13
C MET A 3 3.01 -7.75 -9.44
N LYS A 4 2.82 -8.43 -10.57
CA LYS A 4 2.79 -7.77 -11.89
C LYS A 4 1.73 -6.68 -11.96
N ASP A 5 0.56 -6.92 -11.39
CA ASP A 5 -0.55 -5.98 -11.40
C ASP A 5 -0.27 -4.80 -10.46
N ILE A 6 0.33 -5.07 -9.31
CA ILE A 6 0.70 -4.04 -8.34
C ILE A 6 1.74 -3.10 -8.94
N ILE A 7 2.75 -3.65 -9.61
CA ILE A 7 3.80 -2.85 -10.26
C ILE A 7 3.17 -1.91 -11.29
N SER A 8 2.37 -2.45 -12.19
CA SER A 8 1.74 -1.68 -13.25
C SER A 8 0.82 -0.60 -12.70
N LYS A 9 -0.03 -0.97 -11.74
CA LYS A 9 -0.98 -0.04 -11.13
C LYS A 9 -0.28 1.12 -10.43
N ARG A 10 0.72 0.82 -9.57
CA ARG A 10 1.43 1.88 -8.85
C ARG A 10 2.24 2.77 -9.78
N ARG A 11 2.85 2.17 -10.80
CA ARG A 11 3.59 2.97 -11.78
C ARG A 11 2.67 4.01 -12.45
N HIS A 12 1.47 3.58 -12.87
CA HIS A 12 0.51 4.48 -13.48
C HIS A 12 -0.01 5.53 -12.50
N GLU A 13 -0.27 5.14 -11.26
CA GLU A 13 -0.71 6.07 -10.22
C GLU A 13 0.31 7.18 -9.96
N LEU A 14 1.59 6.84 -10.01
CA LEU A 14 2.70 7.79 -9.82
C LEU A 14 3.10 8.49 -11.12
N LYS A 15 2.42 8.18 -12.23
CA LYS A 15 2.68 8.77 -13.55
C LYS A 15 4.13 8.55 -14.02
N LEU A 16 4.66 7.37 -13.72
CA LEU A 16 6.01 6.98 -14.14
C LEU A 16 5.96 6.15 -15.41
N THR A 17 6.95 6.34 -16.29
CA THR A 17 7.11 5.48 -17.47
C THR A 17 7.90 4.23 -17.08
N LEU A 18 7.92 3.23 -17.97
CA LEU A 18 8.78 2.04 -17.79
C LEU A 18 10.25 2.45 -17.66
N GLU A 19 10.67 3.41 -18.45
CA GLU A 19 12.04 3.93 -18.41
C GLU A 19 12.35 4.60 -17.09
N ASP A 20 11.43 5.39 -16.54
CA ASP A 20 11.61 6.05 -15.25
C ASP A 20 11.87 5.04 -14.15
N VAL A 21 11.05 3.97 -14.10
CA VAL A 21 11.21 2.92 -13.11
C VAL A 21 12.52 2.17 -13.32
N ALA A 22 12.84 1.84 -14.58
CA ALA A 22 14.07 1.14 -14.93
C ALA A 22 15.31 1.90 -14.47
N GLN A 23 15.37 3.19 -14.71
CA GLN A 23 16.49 4.02 -14.31
C GLN A 23 16.65 4.09 -12.79
N ARG A 24 15.53 4.22 -12.08
CA ARG A 24 15.56 4.34 -10.61
C ARG A 24 15.93 3.02 -9.93
N VAL A 25 15.52 1.89 -10.51
CA VAL A 25 15.87 0.58 -9.97
C VAL A 25 17.24 0.11 -10.42
N GLY A 26 17.71 0.59 -11.56
CA GLY A 26 19.02 0.20 -12.11
C GLY A 26 18.95 -1.00 -13.03
N VAL A 27 17.85 -1.13 -13.78
CA VAL A 27 17.65 -2.22 -14.75
C VAL A 27 17.23 -1.62 -16.10
N THR A 28 17.04 -2.48 -17.10
CA THR A 28 16.58 -2.03 -18.40
C THR A 28 15.05 -1.88 -18.44
N ARG A 29 14.57 -1.05 -19.34
CA ARG A 29 13.14 -0.89 -19.59
C ARG A 29 12.48 -2.24 -19.91
N ALA A 30 13.13 -3.05 -20.71
CA ALA A 30 12.63 -4.37 -21.07
C ALA A 30 12.43 -5.26 -19.84
N THR A 31 13.33 -5.16 -18.87
CA THR A 31 13.22 -5.90 -17.61
C THR A 31 11.98 -5.49 -16.82
N VAL A 32 11.73 -4.19 -16.71
CA VAL A 32 10.52 -3.70 -16.02
C VAL A 32 9.26 -4.19 -16.74
N HIS A 33 9.25 -4.15 -18.06
CA HIS A 33 8.12 -4.64 -18.86
C HIS A 33 7.85 -6.13 -18.58
N ARG A 34 8.89 -6.94 -18.47
CA ARG A 34 8.76 -8.37 -18.16
C ARG A 34 8.20 -8.61 -16.77
N TRP A 35 8.52 -7.72 -15.81
CA TRP A 35 7.92 -7.78 -14.49
C TRP A 35 6.42 -7.50 -14.54
N GLU A 36 6.00 -6.53 -15.36
CA GLU A 36 4.59 -6.14 -15.49
C GLU A 36 3.76 -7.14 -16.30
N THR A 37 4.39 -7.93 -17.16
CA THR A 37 3.70 -8.98 -17.91
C THR A 37 3.65 -10.32 -17.17
N GLY A 38 4.42 -10.46 -16.08
CA GLY A 38 4.52 -11.70 -15.34
C GLY A 38 5.53 -12.68 -15.93
N GLU A 39 6.28 -12.29 -16.95
CA GLU A 39 7.31 -13.14 -17.56
C GLU A 39 8.46 -13.42 -16.59
N ILE A 40 8.81 -12.42 -15.75
CA ILE A 40 9.77 -12.59 -14.68
C ILE A 40 9.04 -12.36 -13.35
N VAL A 41 9.03 -13.39 -12.49
CA VAL A 41 8.34 -13.32 -11.20
C VAL A 41 9.30 -13.36 -10.00
N ASN A 42 10.55 -13.74 -10.23
CA ASN A 42 11.57 -13.83 -9.19
C ASN A 42 12.61 -12.73 -9.37
N LEU A 43 12.39 -11.61 -8.69
CA LEU A 43 13.25 -10.43 -8.84
C LEU A 43 14.50 -10.46 -7.97
N GLY A 44 14.50 -11.24 -6.91
CA GLY A 44 15.54 -11.19 -5.90
C GLY A 44 15.27 -10.06 -4.88
N GLN A 45 15.80 -10.25 -3.69
CA GLN A 45 15.51 -9.39 -2.54
C GLN A 45 15.93 -7.93 -2.76
N SER A 46 17.09 -7.71 -3.36
CA SER A 46 17.61 -6.35 -3.60
C SER A 46 16.70 -5.55 -4.54
N ARG A 47 16.24 -6.19 -5.60
CA ARG A 47 15.38 -5.53 -6.59
C ARG A 47 13.97 -5.31 -6.08
N ILE A 48 13.47 -6.24 -5.29
CA ILE A 48 12.17 -6.07 -4.63
C ILE A 48 12.19 -4.85 -3.72
N ALA A 49 13.23 -4.70 -2.91
CA ALA A 49 13.38 -3.55 -2.02
C ALA A 49 13.49 -2.24 -2.81
N ALA A 50 14.31 -2.23 -3.87
CA ALA A 50 14.49 -1.04 -4.71
C ALA A 50 13.19 -0.67 -5.44
N LEU A 51 12.51 -1.65 -6.01
CA LEU A 51 11.26 -1.43 -6.73
C LEU A 51 10.16 -0.93 -5.79
N ALA A 52 10.04 -1.53 -4.62
CA ALA A 52 9.07 -1.09 -3.61
C ALA A 52 9.31 0.36 -3.20
N ALA A 53 10.57 0.75 -3.02
CA ALA A 53 10.93 2.14 -2.69
C ALA A 53 10.53 3.10 -3.82
N VAL A 54 10.79 2.75 -5.07
CA VAL A 54 10.43 3.57 -6.24
C VAL A 54 8.91 3.71 -6.35
N LEU A 55 8.17 2.66 -6.09
CA LEU A 55 6.71 2.64 -6.15
C LEU A 55 6.05 3.16 -4.88
N GLN A 56 6.83 3.49 -3.85
CA GLN A 56 6.35 4.02 -2.57
C GLN A 56 5.37 3.08 -1.87
N ILE A 57 5.70 1.79 -1.87
CA ILE A 57 4.93 0.73 -1.19
C ILE A 57 5.89 -0.13 -0.38
N SER A 58 5.35 -0.95 0.53
CA SER A 58 6.17 -1.90 1.29
C SER A 58 6.56 -3.10 0.42
N PRO A 59 7.74 -3.72 0.68
CA PRO A 59 8.11 -4.95 -0.03
C PRO A 59 7.09 -6.07 0.14
N GLU A 60 6.49 -6.19 1.31
CA GLU A 60 5.47 -7.21 1.59
C GLU A 60 4.23 -7.00 0.73
N TYR A 61 3.79 -5.75 0.58
CA TYR A 61 2.68 -5.42 -0.29
C TYR A 61 3.00 -5.76 -1.75
N LEU A 62 4.22 -5.42 -2.20
CA LEU A 62 4.66 -5.72 -3.56
C LEU A 62 4.63 -7.21 -3.85
N LEU A 63 5.03 -8.04 -2.86
CA LEU A 63 5.01 -9.49 -3.00
C LEU A 63 3.59 -10.09 -2.92
N GLY A 64 2.60 -9.27 -2.59
CA GLY A 64 1.22 -9.73 -2.48
C GLY A 64 0.94 -10.57 -1.25
N TRP A 65 1.85 -10.56 -0.28
CA TRP A 65 1.68 -11.35 0.95
C TRP A 65 0.61 -10.77 1.85
N ASN A 66 0.57 -9.44 1.95
CA ASN A 66 -0.40 -8.75 2.79
C ASN A 66 -0.80 -7.45 2.13
N GLU A 67 -2.05 -7.02 2.35
CA GLU A 67 -2.42 -5.64 2.10
C GLU A 67 -1.66 -4.75 3.08
N ASP A 68 -1.41 -3.49 2.69
CA ASP A 68 -0.80 -2.53 3.61
C ASP A 68 -1.67 -2.47 4.87
N PRO A 69 -1.13 -2.79 6.07
CA PRO A 69 -1.93 -2.81 7.30
C PRO A 69 -2.67 -1.51 7.56
N ALA A 70 -2.08 -0.37 7.21
CA ALA A 70 -2.73 0.93 7.40
C ALA A 70 -3.93 1.10 6.48
N THR A 71 -3.81 0.69 5.21
CA THR A 71 -4.90 0.75 4.23
C THR A 71 -6.03 -0.20 4.61
N LYS A 72 -5.68 -1.42 4.98
CA LYS A 72 -6.68 -2.42 5.39
C LYS A 72 -7.45 -1.95 6.62
N MET A 73 -6.76 -1.43 7.61
CA MET A 73 -7.39 -0.91 8.82
C MET A 73 -8.33 0.26 8.50
N GLY A 74 -7.91 1.17 7.62
CA GLY A 74 -8.74 2.28 7.19
C GLY A 74 -9.99 1.80 6.46
N ASP A 75 -9.87 0.81 5.57
CA ASP A 75 -11.00 0.23 4.85
C ASP A 75 -11.96 -0.48 5.80
N ASP A 76 -11.46 -1.24 6.75
CA ASP A 76 -12.27 -1.94 7.75
C ASP A 76 -13.06 -0.95 8.61
N ILE A 77 -12.41 0.13 9.04
CA ILE A 77 -13.06 1.17 9.83
C ILE A 77 -14.13 1.88 9.00
N ALA A 78 -13.83 2.25 7.75
CA ALA A 78 -14.78 2.92 6.89
C ALA A 78 -16.03 2.06 6.64
N THR A 79 -15.85 0.76 6.40
CA THR A 79 -16.94 -0.17 6.22
C THR A 79 -17.79 -0.30 7.49
N ALA A 80 -17.15 -0.41 8.64
CA ALA A 80 -17.85 -0.52 9.91
C ALA A 80 -18.67 0.74 10.23
N VAL A 81 -18.09 1.92 9.97
CA VAL A 81 -18.76 3.20 10.24
C VAL A 81 -19.94 3.43 9.30
N ALA A 82 -19.87 2.93 8.06
CA ALA A 82 -20.95 3.10 7.09
C ALA A 82 -22.28 2.46 7.53
N ASP A 83 -22.21 1.42 8.35
CA ASP A 83 -23.40 0.73 8.88
C ASP A 83 -24.00 1.38 10.13
N LEU A 84 -23.33 2.36 10.71
CA LEU A 84 -23.76 2.97 11.95
C LEU A 84 -24.93 3.96 11.74
N THR A 85 -25.86 3.94 12.68
CA THR A 85 -26.88 4.98 12.76
C THR A 85 -26.24 6.29 13.20
N PRO A 86 -26.90 7.48 12.99
CA PRO A 86 -26.38 8.74 13.50
C PRO A 86 -26.12 8.75 15.02
N GLU A 87 -26.98 8.06 15.79
CA GLU A 87 -26.80 7.95 17.24
C GLU A 87 -25.57 7.13 17.61
N GLU A 88 -25.38 6.00 16.89
CA GLU A 88 -24.20 5.17 17.09
C GLU A 88 -22.93 5.89 16.70
N THR A 89 -22.95 6.66 15.63
CA THR A 89 -21.82 7.49 15.20
C THR A 89 -21.44 8.50 16.27
N ALA A 90 -22.41 9.17 16.88
CA ALA A 90 -22.18 10.11 17.96
C ALA A 90 -21.53 9.42 19.17
N SER A 91 -22.02 8.23 19.52
CA SER A 91 -21.44 7.44 20.61
C SER A 91 -19.98 7.04 20.31
N LEU A 92 -19.70 6.68 19.07
CA LEU A 92 -18.35 6.33 18.66
C LEU A 92 -17.40 7.52 18.78
N LEU A 93 -17.83 8.71 18.36
CA LEU A 93 -17.03 9.93 18.48
C LEU A 93 -16.73 10.26 19.95
N ASN A 94 -17.70 10.09 20.83
CA ASN A 94 -17.52 10.28 22.28
C ASN A 94 -16.51 9.28 22.83
N TYR A 95 -16.55 8.03 22.38
CA TYR A 95 -15.61 7.01 22.81
C TYR A 95 -14.19 7.34 22.33
N ILE A 96 -14.05 7.81 21.11
CA ILE A 96 -12.75 8.24 20.57
C ILE A 96 -12.17 9.38 21.39
N ASP A 97 -12.99 10.36 21.74
CA ASP A 97 -12.56 11.48 22.58
C ASP A 97 -12.12 11.01 23.97
N PHE A 98 -12.83 10.05 24.53
CA PHE A 98 -12.47 9.42 25.81
C PHE A 98 -11.10 8.75 25.72
N LEU A 99 -10.84 7.99 24.65
CA LEU A 99 -9.54 7.34 24.46
C LEU A 99 -8.40 8.35 24.34
N LYS A 100 -8.63 9.43 23.61
CA LYS A 100 -7.63 10.50 23.46
C LYS A 100 -7.35 11.19 24.80
N SER A 101 -8.37 11.38 25.60
CA SER A 101 -8.27 11.93 26.96
C SER A 101 -7.39 11.08 27.85
N GLN A 102 -7.53 9.75 27.79
CA GLN A 102 -6.71 8.83 28.57
C GLN A 102 -5.25 8.88 28.17
N ARG A 103 -4.94 9.03 26.88
CA ARG A 103 -3.56 9.18 26.43
C ARG A 103 -2.87 10.38 27.06
N ARG A 104 -3.61 11.48 27.24
CA ARG A 104 -3.08 12.70 27.85
C ARG A 104 -2.73 12.52 29.33
N ARG A 105 -3.43 11.60 30.01
CA ARG A 105 -3.22 11.33 31.43
C ARG A 105 -2.06 10.39 31.71
N ARG A 106 -1.56 9.70 30.68
CA ARG A 106 -0.49 8.71 30.83
C ARG A 106 0.93 9.26 30.79
N LYS A 107 1.08 10.53 30.85
CA LYS A 107 2.44 11.11 30.90
C LYS A 107 3.12 10.86 32.22
#